data_5c85040656769b96d22cf571cc7c06ac
#
_entry.id   5c85040656769b96d22cf571cc7c06ac
#
_cell.length_a   1.000
_cell.length_b   1.000
_cell.length_c   1.000
_cell.angle_alpha   90.00
_cell.angle_beta   90.00
_cell.angle_gamma   90.00
#
_symmetry.space_group_name_H-M   'P 1'
#
loop_
_entity.id
_entity.type
_entity.pdbx_description
1 polymer ?
#
loop_
_entity_poly.entity_id
_entity_poly.type
_entity_poly.pdbx_seq_one_letter_code
_entity_poly.pdbx_strand_id
1 'polypeptide(L)'
;LKNIEKKQNELKDCGDDFFNILKARKLNFESQFEDAWIIFKSLMEAGDNPCFEHRIVLSDAGKAALSGSSDNAADALLFENRLDFYEKKSAKNSDYIVQKYMYAFYAARLRLKMGGKENTEKALLLFKKAKTYPPQSYDYDVALWYILDIEKSRSFKVFFDELCLSVPSWKNPSVYEELTAHACMKLVLSRDWKGLEKLQKAVQKTNLLTARARLAYILARSKKSLDAESQKLYREAYEKDHNSFYYRLMAAYQLGLPISSSPYGKNYKRKGSSGFSDEEIVQILKGFVKYKLYSQVYNKITVLYPQISTEEAAFFSQALSENGYYADSMRIMTFAVNSEGAEFGDEHLKLIYPRPWLESVKRYAAEYNLPEYLLYALLRSESYFKPEVVSHAGAIGLAQLMKPTAADIARRLKLETYDLNNPDTNIRFGAFYLSDMVNRNGGKIMHALFSYNAGPNAVKRWVRQAGDLPTDLFLESLAYAETRGYGRNVLAAAIIYGHLYYNKTYREIIKELFPDI
;
A
#
# COMPACT_ATOMS: atom_id res chain seq x y z
N LEU A 1 -20.90 -3.43 35.41
CA LEU A 1 -20.48 -3.87 36.73
C LEU A 1 -20.33 -5.40 36.78
N LYS A 2 -21.33 -6.23 36.44
CA LYS A 2 -21.23 -7.72 36.46
C LYS A 2 -20.07 -8.27 35.57
N ASN A 3 -19.75 -7.63 34.45
CA ASN A 3 -18.60 -8.02 33.59
C ASN A 3 -17.24 -7.59 34.18
N ILE A 4 -17.23 -6.54 35.02
CA ILE A 4 -16.03 -6.09 35.73
C ILE A 4 -15.76 -7.02 36.92
N GLU A 5 -16.79 -7.38 37.66
CA GLU A 5 -16.69 -8.32 38.79
C GLU A 5 -16.28 -9.73 38.36
N LYS A 6 -16.80 -10.21 37.20
CA LYS A 6 -16.36 -11.48 36.62
C LYS A 6 -14.88 -11.44 36.23
N LYS A 7 -14.43 -10.35 35.59
CA LYS A 7 -13.00 -10.14 35.23
C LYS A 7 -12.10 -9.94 36.46
N GLN A 8 -12.61 -9.29 37.52
CA GLN A 8 -11.87 -9.15 38.79
C GLN A 8 -11.67 -10.49 39.50
N ASN A 9 -12.64 -11.40 39.43
CA ASN A 9 -12.51 -12.74 40.00
C ASN A 9 -11.53 -13.62 39.21
N GLU A 10 -11.54 -13.52 37.86
CA GLU A 10 -10.54 -14.17 36.99
C GLU A 10 -9.10 -13.65 37.23
N LEU A 11 -8.94 -12.41 37.69
CA LEU A 11 -7.66 -11.78 37.99
C LEU A 11 -7.13 -12.09 39.40
N LYS A 12 -8.02 -12.46 40.36
CA LYS A 12 -7.59 -12.82 41.71
C LYS A 12 -6.76 -14.11 41.78
N ASP A 13 -6.94 -15.01 40.82
CA ASP A 13 -6.20 -16.28 40.75
C ASP A 13 -4.83 -16.15 40.12
N CYS A 14 -4.44 -14.96 39.61
CA CYS A 14 -3.21 -14.75 38.90
C CYS A 14 -2.01 -14.29 39.76
N GLY A 15 -2.24 -13.85 41.00
CA GLY A 15 -1.19 -13.45 41.95
C GLY A 15 -0.16 -12.45 41.39
N ASP A 16 1.11 -12.66 41.70
CA ASP A 16 2.24 -11.83 41.24
C ASP A 16 2.45 -11.90 39.71
N ASP A 17 2.01 -12.96 39.05
CA ASP A 17 2.14 -13.12 37.60
C ASP A 17 1.34 -12.08 36.81
N PHE A 18 0.22 -11.59 37.38
CA PHE A 18 -0.54 -10.50 36.76
C PHE A 18 0.28 -9.21 36.64
N PHE A 19 1.04 -8.85 37.69
CA PHE A 19 1.91 -7.66 37.65
C PHE A 19 3.06 -7.86 36.68
N ASN A 20 3.63 -9.05 36.61
CA ASN A 20 4.68 -9.40 35.66
C ASN A 20 4.16 -9.31 34.21
N ILE A 21 2.97 -9.80 33.92
CA ILE A 21 2.30 -9.65 32.61
C ILE A 21 2.11 -8.18 32.26
N LEU A 22 1.59 -7.36 33.18
CA LEU A 22 1.40 -5.92 32.93
C LEU A 22 2.73 -5.20 32.70
N LYS A 23 3.79 -5.53 33.48
CA LYS A 23 5.13 -4.98 33.31
C LYS A 23 5.69 -5.33 31.93
N ALA A 24 5.65 -6.60 31.53
CA ALA A 24 6.12 -7.06 30.25
C ALA A 24 5.35 -6.41 29.08
N ARG A 25 4.02 -6.26 29.19
CA ARG A 25 3.20 -5.57 28.18
C ARG A 25 3.53 -4.08 28.07
N LYS A 26 3.81 -3.40 29.20
CA LYS A 26 4.29 -2.02 29.19
C LYS A 26 5.62 -1.89 28.47
N LEU A 27 6.62 -2.72 28.81
CA LEU A 27 7.92 -2.76 28.16
C LEU A 27 7.77 -3.01 26.63
N ASN A 28 6.92 -3.92 26.25
CA ASN A 28 6.63 -4.22 24.84
C ASN A 28 6.01 -3.00 24.11
N PHE A 29 5.11 -2.27 24.76
CA PHE A 29 4.53 -1.02 24.23
C PHE A 29 5.60 0.08 24.07
N GLU A 30 6.55 0.16 25.00
CA GLU A 30 7.69 1.09 24.97
C GLU A 30 8.82 0.61 24.03
N SER A 31 8.61 -0.47 23.27
CA SER A 31 9.58 -1.08 22.35
C SER A 31 10.84 -1.65 23.03
N GLN A 32 10.78 -1.91 24.33
CA GLN A 32 11.81 -2.59 25.13
C GLN A 32 11.61 -4.10 25.06
N PHE A 33 11.78 -4.66 23.84
CA PHE A 33 11.36 -6.03 23.52
C PHE A 33 12.20 -7.09 24.24
N GLU A 34 13.50 -6.85 24.46
CA GLU A 34 14.39 -7.78 25.15
C GLU A 34 13.95 -7.97 26.60
N ASP A 35 13.77 -6.88 27.34
CA ASP A 35 13.32 -6.91 28.73
C ASP A 35 11.92 -7.51 28.86
N ALA A 36 11.03 -7.18 27.92
CA ALA A 36 9.68 -7.76 27.85
C ALA A 36 9.76 -9.28 27.65
N TRP A 37 10.63 -9.73 26.74
CA TRP A 37 10.76 -11.16 26.43
C TRP A 37 11.30 -11.97 27.60
N ILE A 38 12.28 -11.45 28.34
CA ILE A 38 12.80 -12.11 29.55
C ILE A 38 11.66 -12.45 30.53
N ILE A 39 10.76 -11.50 30.79
CA ILE A 39 9.63 -11.69 31.70
C ILE A 39 8.62 -12.69 31.10
N PHE A 40 8.23 -12.52 29.83
CA PHE A 40 7.29 -13.43 29.19
C PHE A 40 7.83 -14.85 29.09
N LYS A 41 9.12 -15.02 28.83
CA LYS A 41 9.79 -16.32 28.77
C LYS A 41 9.72 -17.04 30.12
N SER A 42 10.05 -16.36 31.20
CA SER A 42 9.94 -16.90 32.57
C SER A 42 8.52 -17.37 32.89
N LEU A 43 7.51 -16.58 32.54
CA LEU A 43 6.09 -16.96 32.74
C LEU A 43 5.69 -18.18 31.88
N MET A 44 6.22 -18.28 30.65
CA MET A 44 5.95 -19.41 29.76
C MET A 44 6.61 -20.70 30.24
N GLU A 45 7.82 -20.62 30.81
CA GLU A 45 8.57 -21.73 31.37
C GLU A 45 7.96 -22.21 32.69
N ALA A 46 7.36 -21.34 33.48
CA ALA A 46 6.71 -21.68 34.76
C ALA A 46 5.51 -22.63 34.60
N GLY A 47 4.92 -22.75 33.43
CA GLY A 47 3.90 -23.74 33.12
C GLY A 47 2.53 -23.20 32.76
N ASP A 48 1.47 -23.87 33.19
CA ASP A 48 0.07 -23.60 32.79
C ASP A 48 -0.51 -22.47 33.65
N ASN A 49 -0.42 -21.24 33.16
CA ASN A 49 -0.94 -20.05 33.82
C ASN A 49 -2.13 -19.48 33.03
N PRO A 50 -3.37 -19.53 33.53
CA PRO A 50 -4.55 -19.08 32.79
C PRO A 50 -4.49 -17.61 32.33
N CYS A 51 -3.84 -16.73 33.11
CA CYS A 51 -3.69 -15.32 32.76
C CYS A 51 -2.68 -15.10 31.64
N PHE A 52 -1.60 -15.88 31.62
CA PHE A 52 -0.61 -15.85 30.55
C PHE A 52 -1.16 -16.44 29.24
N GLU A 53 -1.97 -17.48 29.33
CA GLU A 53 -2.51 -18.21 28.17
C GLU A 53 -3.65 -17.45 27.45
N HIS A 54 -3.90 -16.22 27.83
CA HIS A 54 -4.88 -15.37 27.12
C HIS A 54 -4.31 -14.88 25.78
N ARG A 55 -5.14 -14.88 24.73
CA ARG A 55 -4.77 -14.50 23.35
C ARG A 55 -3.91 -13.23 23.25
N ILE A 56 -4.30 -12.16 23.95
CA ILE A 56 -3.61 -10.87 23.87
C ILE A 56 -2.21 -10.98 24.48
N VAL A 57 -2.08 -11.68 25.61
CA VAL A 57 -0.79 -11.89 26.30
C VAL A 57 0.14 -12.75 25.46
N LEU A 58 -0.35 -13.86 24.91
CA LEU A 58 0.41 -14.71 23.98
C LEU A 58 0.84 -13.96 22.71
N SER A 59 -0.02 -13.06 22.21
CA SER A 59 0.35 -12.20 21.07
C SER A 59 1.48 -11.23 21.43
N ASP A 60 1.43 -10.61 22.61
CA ASP A 60 2.46 -9.70 23.09
C ASP A 60 3.77 -10.44 23.38
N ALA A 61 3.72 -11.63 23.99
CA ALA A 61 4.86 -12.49 24.22
C ALA A 61 5.54 -12.92 22.90
N GLY A 62 4.74 -13.34 21.92
CA GLY A 62 5.27 -13.71 20.60
C GLY A 62 5.93 -12.53 19.86
N LYS A 63 5.40 -11.32 19.97
CA LYS A 63 6.03 -10.10 19.42
C LYS A 63 7.34 -9.77 20.12
N ALA A 64 7.35 -9.86 21.46
CA ALA A 64 8.56 -9.66 22.25
C ALA A 64 9.64 -10.67 21.88
N ALA A 65 9.31 -11.96 21.75
CA ALA A 65 10.23 -13.00 21.31
C ALA A 65 10.81 -12.70 19.91
N LEU A 66 9.97 -12.32 18.96
CA LEU A 66 10.40 -12.00 17.59
C LEU A 66 11.37 -10.81 17.52
N SER A 67 11.24 -9.84 18.41
CA SER A 67 12.03 -8.61 18.36
C SER A 67 13.17 -8.58 19.39
N GLY A 68 13.02 -9.24 20.54
CA GLY A 68 13.94 -9.19 21.68
C GLY A 68 14.68 -10.50 21.97
N SER A 69 14.42 -11.62 21.24
CA SER A 69 15.14 -12.87 21.46
C SER A 69 16.61 -12.76 21.08
N SER A 70 17.49 -13.16 21.99
CA SER A 70 18.92 -13.38 21.74
C SER A 70 19.24 -14.78 21.21
N ASP A 71 18.34 -15.77 21.43
CA ASP A 71 18.44 -17.15 20.91
C ASP A 71 17.11 -17.60 20.30
N ASN A 72 16.91 -17.26 19.03
CA ASN A 72 15.70 -17.63 18.31
C ASN A 72 15.48 -19.15 18.22
N ALA A 73 16.55 -19.98 18.30
CA ALA A 73 16.42 -21.43 18.20
C ALA A 73 15.84 -22.02 19.49
N ALA A 74 16.37 -21.63 20.64
CA ALA A 74 15.86 -22.04 21.95
C ALA A 74 14.42 -21.55 22.14
N ASP A 75 14.14 -20.30 21.76
CA ASP A 75 12.81 -19.73 21.91
C ASP A 75 11.79 -20.36 20.96
N ALA A 76 12.15 -20.66 19.72
CA ALA A 76 11.29 -21.42 18.81
C ALA A 76 10.96 -22.81 19.40
N LEU A 77 11.95 -23.50 19.97
CA LEU A 77 11.73 -24.80 20.63
C LEU A 77 10.81 -24.68 21.85
N LEU A 78 10.93 -23.60 22.63
CA LEU A 78 10.01 -23.35 23.75
C LEU A 78 8.55 -23.25 23.28
N PHE A 79 8.29 -22.46 22.22
CA PHE A 79 6.95 -22.36 21.63
C PHE A 79 6.47 -23.72 21.06
N GLU A 80 7.34 -24.50 20.41
CA GLU A 80 7.03 -25.85 19.90
C GLU A 80 6.67 -26.82 21.05
N ASN A 81 7.42 -26.81 22.16
CA ASN A 81 7.13 -27.61 23.34
C ASN A 81 5.77 -27.25 23.97
N ARG A 82 5.43 -25.97 24.02
CA ARG A 82 4.11 -25.52 24.50
C ARG A 82 2.99 -25.95 23.55
N LEU A 83 3.22 -25.91 22.23
CA LEU A 83 2.27 -26.44 21.25
C LEU A 83 2.02 -27.94 21.51
N ASP A 84 3.09 -28.73 21.62
CA ASP A 84 3.00 -30.17 21.85
C ASP A 84 2.29 -30.51 23.16
N PHE A 85 2.48 -29.69 24.21
CA PHE A 85 1.76 -29.82 25.46
C PHE A 85 0.23 -29.72 25.25
N TYR A 86 -0.24 -28.68 24.52
CA TYR A 86 -1.67 -28.47 24.27
C TYR A 86 -2.25 -29.47 23.27
N GLU A 87 -1.49 -29.95 22.30
CA GLU A 87 -1.90 -31.04 21.40
C GLU A 87 -2.09 -32.36 22.17
N LYS A 88 -1.22 -32.67 23.14
CA LYS A 88 -1.35 -33.84 24.01
C LYS A 88 -2.47 -33.71 25.04
N LYS A 89 -2.71 -32.49 25.57
CA LYS A 89 -3.77 -32.21 26.55
C LYS A 89 -5.16 -32.43 25.96
N SER A 90 -5.36 -32.18 24.65
CA SER A 90 -6.58 -32.54 23.92
C SER A 90 -6.30 -32.77 22.43
N ALA A 91 -6.76 -33.91 21.92
CA ALA A 91 -6.70 -34.22 20.48
C ALA A 91 -7.76 -33.45 19.64
N LYS A 92 -8.77 -32.84 20.27
CA LYS A 92 -9.80 -32.07 19.57
C LYS A 92 -9.22 -30.73 19.12
N ASN A 93 -9.39 -30.39 17.84
CA ASN A 93 -8.89 -29.11 17.30
C ASN A 93 -9.58 -27.88 17.93
N SER A 94 -10.81 -28.01 18.38
CA SER A 94 -11.56 -26.94 19.05
C SER A 94 -11.06 -26.62 20.45
N ASP A 95 -10.41 -27.59 21.13
CA ASP A 95 -9.94 -27.40 22.49
C ASP A 95 -8.60 -26.69 22.48
N TYR A 96 -8.43 -25.68 23.34
CA TYR A 96 -7.21 -24.86 23.43
C TYR A 96 -6.82 -24.22 22.08
N ILE A 97 -7.82 -23.88 21.27
CA ILE A 97 -7.62 -23.40 19.89
C ILE A 97 -6.72 -22.15 19.84
N VAL A 98 -6.85 -21.24 20.82
CA VAL A 98 -6.02 -20.03 20.93
C VAL A 98 -4.57 -20.40 21.20
N GLN A 99 -4.32 -21.27 22.18
CA GLN A 99 -2.98 -21.70 22.57
C GLN A 99 -2.29 -22.44 21.42
N LYS A 100 -2.96 -23.45 20.86
CA LYS A 100 -2.44 -24.21 19.71
C LYS A 100 -2.08 -23.30 18.53
N TYR A 101 -2.96 -22.34 18.20
CA TYR A 101 -2.69 -21.38 17.13
C TYR A 101 -1.47 -20.51 17.45
N MET A 102 -1.49 -19.83 18.61
CA MET A 102 -0.47 -18.84 18.96
C MET A 102 0.92 -19.47 19.08
N TYR A 103 1.01 -20.63 19.72
CA TYR A 103 2.29 -21.35 19.86
C TYR A 103 2.81 -21.84 18.50
N ALA A 104 1.96 -22.44 17.66
CA ALA A 104 2.34 -22.83 16.30
C ALA A 104 2.79 -21.66 15.45
N PHE A 105 2.02 -20.56 15.51
CA PHE A 105 2.25 -19.36 14.70
C PHE A 105 3.57 -18.65 15.05
N TYR A 106 3.83 -18.45 16.35
CA TYR A 106 5.05 -17.76 16.77
C TYR A 106 6.30 -18.64 16.68
N ALA A 107 6.19 -19.94 16.94
CA ALA A 107 7.24 -20.89 16.61
C ALA A 107 7.63 -20.82 15.12
N ALA A 108 6.63 -20.86 14.24
CA ALA A 108 6.85 -20.75 12.79
C ALA A 108 7.57 -19.44 12.41
N ARG A 109 7.17 -18.31 12.98
CA ARG A 109 7.79 -17.01 12.71
C ARG A 109 9.24 -16.92 13.21
N LEU A 110 9.54 -17.49 14.38
CA LEU A 110 10.91 -17.57 14.91
C LEU A 110 11.79 -18.45 14.01
N ARG A 111 11.28 -19.62 13.58
CA ARG A 111 11.97 -20.47 12.61
C ARG A 111 12.25 -19.74 11.30
N LEU A 112 11.26 -19.03 10.78
CA LEU A 112 11.41 -18.27 9.53
C LEU A 112 12.46 -17.15 9.67
N LYS A 113 12.49 -16.45 10.83
CA LYS A 113 13.48 -15.42 11.13
C LYS A 113 14.92 -15.94 11.14
N MET A 114 15.12 -17.18 11.58
CA MET A 114 16.45 -17.83 11.56
C MET A 114 16.96 -18.11 10.14
N GLY A 115 16.05 -18.25 9.17
CA GLY A 115 16.42 -18.56 7.79
C GLY A 115 16.96 -19.96 7.58
N GLY A 116 17.48 -20.21 6.38
CA GLY A 116 17.98 -21.51 5.97
C GLY A 116 16.87 -22.50 5.60
N LYS A 117 17.24 -23.53 4.83
CA LYS A 117 16.27 -24.50 4.26
C LYS A 117 15.52 -25.27 5.34
N GLU A 118 16.22 -25.79 6.33
CA GLU A 118 15.63 -26.61 7.41
C GLU A 118 14.61 -25.82 8.24
N ASN A 119 14.97 -24.59 8.66
CA ASN A 119 14.06 -23.75 9.43
C ASN A 119 12.85 -23.31 8.61
N THR A 120 13.02 -23.04 7.31
CA THR A 120 11.90 -22.72 6.41
C THR A 120 10.94 -23.91 6.28
N GLU A 121 11.43 -25.15 6.19
CA GLU A 121 10.59 -26.35 6.19
C GLU A 121 9.81 -26.51 7.51
N LYS A 122 10.51 -26.36 8.65
CA LYS A 122 9.85 -26.40 9.97
C LYS A 122 8.79 -25.30 10.11
N ALA A 123 9.11 -24.07 9.68
CA ALA A 123 8.15 -22.97 9.68
C ALA A 123 6.91 -23.28 8.84
N LEU A 124 7.08 -23.84 7.64
CA LEU A 124 5.99 -24.22 6.77
C LEU A 124 5.05 -25.25 7.42
N LEU A 125 5.62 -26.28 8.07
CA LEU A 125 4.84 -27.30 8.80
C LEU A 125 4.05 -26.66 9.95
N LEU A 126 4.68 -25.76 10.71
CA LEU A 126 4.05 -25.08 11.84
C LEU A 126 2.95 -24.11 11.38
N PHE A 127 3.12 -23.37 10.27
CA PHE A 127 2.03 -22.57 9.70
C PHE A 127 0.89 -23.42 9.19
N LYS A 128 1.16 -24.60 8.59
CA LYS A 128 0.13 -25.58 8.23
C LYS A 128 -0.66 -26.04 9.45
N LYS A 129 0.02 -26.33 10.58
CA LYS A 129 -0.65 -26.61 11.85
C LYS A 129 -1.48 -25.41 12.34
N ALA A 130 -0.90 -24.20 12.42
CA ALA A 130 -1.62 -23.00 12.84
C ALA A 130 -2.90 -22.79 12.01
N LYS A 131 -2.85 -22.99 10.70
CA LYS A 131 -4.02 -22.89 9.82
C LYS A 131 -5.16 -23.84 10.21
N THR A 132 -4.86 -24.98 10.88
CA THR A 132 -5.91 -25.91 11.35
C THR A 132 -6.56 -25.51 12.67
N TYR A 133 -6.00 -24.52 13.38
CA TYR A 133 -6.47 -24.02 14.68
C TYR A 133 -6.87 -22.54 14.68
N PRO A 134 -7.58 -21.99 13.68
CA PRO A 134 -7.79 -20.55 13.64
C PRO A 134 -8.82 -20.12 14.69
N PRO A 135 -8.43 -19.35 15.73
CA PRO A 135 -9.39 -18.83 16.72
C PRO A 135 -10.37 -17.83 16.12
N GLN A 136 -9.95 -17.14 15.07
CA GLN A 136 -10.75 -16.17 14.32
C GLN A 136 -10.50 -16.34 12.81
N SER A 137 -11.41 -15.82 11.99
CA SER A 137 -11.30 -15.86 10.53
C SER A 137 -10.00 -15.25 10.02
N TYR A 138 -9.56 -14.15 10.62
CA TYR A 138 -8.32 -13.47 10.28
C TYR A 138 -7.08 -14.35 10.50
N ASP A 139 -7.07 -15.14 11.55
CA ASP A 139 -5.93 -16.02 11.88
C ASP A 139 -5.70 -17.09 10.81
N TYR A 140 -6.78 -17.60 10.21
CA TYR A 140 -6.71 -18.50 9.09
C TYR A 140 -5.99 -17.88 7.89
N ASP A 141 -6.43 -16.66 7.51
CA ASP A 141 -5.86 -15.96 6.37
C ASP A 141 -4.39 -15.60 6.58
N VAL A 142 -4.02 -15.19 7.80
CA VAL A 142 -2.62 -14.86 8.13
C VAL A 142 -1.73 -16.11 8.04
N ALA A 143 -2.15 -17.24 8.59
CA ALA A 143 -1.38 -18.49 8.50
C ALA A 143 -1.24 -18.98 7.04
N LEU A 144 -2.31 -18.91 6.25
CA LEU A 144 -2.29 -19.26 4.83
C LEU A 144 -1.41 -18.30 4.02
N TRP A 145 -1.42 -17.00 4.35
CA TRP A 145 -0.56 -16.01 3.70
C TRP A 145 0.92 -16.36 3.86
N TYR A 146 1.37 -16.72 5.08
CA TYR A 146 2.75 -17.16 5.30
C TYR A 146 3.11 -18.44 4.54
N ILE A 147 2.19 -19.41 4.46
CA ILE A 147 2.37 -20.62 3.65
C ILE A 147 2.62 -20.24 2.19
N LEU A 148 1.75 -19.42 1.62
CA LEU A 148 1.86 -18.98 0.23
C LEU A 148 3.11 -18.14 -0.02
N ASP A 149 3.51 -17.28 0.92
CA ASP A 149 4.72 -16.45 0.80
C ASP A 149 6.01 -17.29 0.81
N ILE A 150 6.06 -18.33 1.64
CA ILE A 150 7.16 -19.32 1.64
C ILE A 150 7.19 -20.05 0.30
N GLU A 151 6.07 -20.61 -0.16
CA GLU A 151 6.01 -21.37 -1.41
C GLU A 151 6.32 -20.49 -2.63
N LYS A 152 5.93 -19.22 -2.62
CA LYS A 152 6.28 -18.21 -3.64
C LYS A 152 7.78 -18.13 -3.89
N SER A 153 8.58 -18.26 -2.83
CA SER A 153 10.04 -18.20 -2.89
C SER A 153 10.70 -19.53 -3.30
N ARG A 154 9.97 -20.66 -3.15
CA ARG A 154 10.48 -22.01 -3.41
C ARG A 154 10.14 -22.53 -4.81
N SER A 155 8.88 -22.40 -5.21
CA SER A 155 8.38 -22.88 -6.50
C SER A 155 7.16 -22.10 -6.93
N PHE A 156 7.30 -21.35 -8.02
CA PHE A 156 6.16 -20.61 -8.58
C PHE A 156 4.97 -21.53 -8.90
N LYS A 157 5.23 -22.73 -9.41
CA LYS A 157 4.17 -23.69 -9.75
C LYS A 157 3.37 -24.11 -8.51
N VAL A 158 4.06 -24.51 -7.42
CA VAL A 158 3.41 -24.91 -6.17
C VAL A 158 2.63 -23.75 -5.58
N PHE A 159 3.28 -22.59 -5.45
CA PHE A 159 2.63 -21.36 -4.99
C PHE A 159 1.38 -21.03 -5.78
N PHE A 160 1.46 -21.04 -7.11
CA PHE A 160 0.36 -20.64 -7.99
C PHE A 160 -0.82 -21.61 -7.91
N ASP A 161 -0.53 -22.92 -7.89
CA ASP A 161 -1.57 -23.95 -7.74
C ASP A 161 -2.27 -23.84 -6.39
N GLU A 162 -1.52 -23.68 -5.29
CA GLU A 162 -2.09 -23.51 -3.95
C GLU A 162 -2.84 -22.18 -3.80
N LEU A 163 -2.33 -21.10 -4.36
CA LEU A 163 -3.03 -19.81 -4.40
C LEU A 163 -4.42 -19.97 -5.02
N CYS A 164 -4.50 -20.52 -6.23
CA CYS A 164 -5.78 -20.70 -6.94
C CYS A 164 -6.74 -21.65 -6.21
N LEU A 165 -6.23 -22.75 -5.64
CA LEU A 165 -7.02 -23.73 -4.89
C LEU A 165 -7.56 -23.15 -3.58
N SER A 166 -6.83 -22.26 -2.94
CA SER A 166 -7.20 -21.70 -1.64
C SER A 166 -8.27 -20.61 -1.70
N VAL A 167 -8.51 -20.00 -2.87
CA VAL A 167 -9.44 -18.85 -3.01
C VAL A 167 -10.80 -19.08 -2.36
N PRO A 168 -11.48 -20.24 -2.52
CA PRO A 168 -12.78 -20.47 -1.88
C PRO A 168 -12.75 -20.46 -0.35
N SER A 169 -11.58 -20.66 0.25
CA SER A 169 -11.40 -20.70 1.70
C SER A 169 -11.06 -19.36 2.32
N TRP A 170 -10.73 -18.33 1.53
CA TRP A 170 -10.34 -17.01 2.02
C TRP A 170 -11.48 -16.35 2.80
N LYS A 171 -11.16 -15.83 3.98
CA LYS A 171 -12.10 -15.10 4.85
C LYS A 171 -12.01 -13.60 4.62
N ASN A 172 -10.79 -13.09 4.40
CA ASN A 172 -10.53 -11.71 4.01
C ASN A 172 -9.65 -11.67 2.75
N PRO A 173 -10.24 -11.64 1.55
CA PRO A 173 -9.48 -11.65 0.29
C PRO A 173 -8.42 -10.56 0.17
N SER A 174 -8.59 -9.39 0.80
CA SER A 174 -7.64 -8.28 0.71
C SER A 174 -6.22 -8.64 1.21
N VAL A 175 -6.10 -9.61 2.10
CA VAL A 175 -4.81 -10.14 2.59
C VAL A 175 -3.96 -10.73 1.46
N TYR A 176 -4.59 -11.23 0.39
CA TYR A 176 -3.93 -11.92 -0.71
C TYR A 176 -3.67 -11.03 -1.94
N GLU A 177 -3.94 -9.73 -1.86
CA GLU A 177 -3.82 -8.84 -3.01
C GLU A 177 -2.40 -8.80 -3.58
N GLU A 178 -1.37 -8.72 -2.71
CA GLU A 178 0.03 -8.72 -3.15
C GLU A 178 0.46 -10.06 -3.74
N LEU A 179 0.02 -11.19 -3.17
CA LEU A 179 0.32 -12.52 -3.69
C LEU A 179 -0.34 -12.74 -5.06
N THR A 180 -1.59 -12.29 -5.22
CA THR A 180 -2.31 -12.30 -6.50
C THR A 180 -1.60 -11.41 -7.53
N ALA A 181 -1.12 -10.22 -7.12
CA ALA A 181 -0.36 -9.33 -7.97
C ALA A 181 0.99 -9.94 -8.38
N HIS A 182 1.67 -10.64 -7.48
CA HIS A 182 2.90 -11.37 -7.79
C HIS A 182 2.67 -12.50 -8.80
N ALA A 183 1.62 -13.30 -8.61
CA ALA A 183 1.25 -14.34 -9.57
C ALA A 183 0.98 -13.75 -10.96
N CYS A 184 0.18 -12.68 -11.02
CA CYS A 184 -0.12 -11.97 -12.25
C CYS A 184 1.16 -11.47 -12.96
N MET A 185 2.07 -10.82 -12.23
CA MET A 185 3.35 -10.33 -12.75
C MET A 185 4.18 -11.44 -13.38
N LYS A 186 4.33 -12.57 -12.71
CA LYS A 186 5.08 -13.73 -13.22
C LYS A 186 4.46 -14.32 -14.48
N LEU A 187 3.13 -14.45 -14.51
CA LEU A 187 2.39 -14.99 -15.65
C LEU A 187 2.47 -14.06 -16.87
N VAL A 188 2.40 -12.74 -16.67
CA VAL A 188 2.61 -11.76 -17.76
C VAL A 188 4.02 -11.87 -18.32
N LEU A 189 5.03 -11.90 -17.44
CA LEU A 189 6.43 -11.97 -17.85
C LEU A 189 6.74 -13.25 -18.67
N SER A 190 6.13 -14.39 -18.29
CA SER A 190 6.27 -15.65 -19.01
C SER A 190 5.27 -15.82 -20.18
N ARG A 191 4.37 -14.85 -20.39
CA ARG A 191 3.26 -14.93 -21.36
C ARG A 191 2.35 -16.15 -21.19
N ASP A 192 2.21 -16.62 -19.93
CA ASP A 192 1.30 -17.71 -19.61
C ASP A 192 -0.15 -17.19 -19.48
N TRP A 193 -0.76 -16.95 -20.62
CA TRP A 193 -2.14 -16.44 -20.71
C TRP A 193 -3.16 -17.43 -20.16
N LYS A 194 -2.91 -18.76 -20.28
CA LYS A 194 -3.78 -19.80 -19.70
C LYS A 194 -3.72 -19.78 -18.17
N GLY A 195 -2.52 -19.58 -17.61
CA GLY A 195 -2.38 -19.36 -16.18
C GLY A 195 -3.13 -18.12 -15.71
N LEU A 196 -3.09 -17.01 -16.46
CA LEU A 196 -3.86 -15.80 -16.14
C LEU A 196 -5.37 -16.03 -16.19
N GLU A 197 -5.89 -16.80 -17.17
CA GLU A 197 -7.30 -17.20 -17.20
C GLU A 197 -7.70 -18.04 -15.98
N LYS A 198 -6.82 -18.98 -15.56
CA LYS A 198 -7.03 -19.78 -14.33
C LYS A 198 -7.12 -18.87 -13.10
N LEU A 199 -6.20 -17.89 -12.97
CA LEU A 199 -6.19 -16.95 -11.87
C LEU A 199 -7.44 -16.05 -11.87
N GLN A 200 -7.85 -15.51 -13.03
CA GLN A 200 -9.05 -14.70 -13.16
C GLN A 200 -10.29 -15.48 -12.73
N LYS A 201 -10.46 -16.70 -13.22
CA LYS A 201 -11.59 -17.58 -12.83
C LYS A 201 -11.60 -17.84 -11.32
N ALA A 202 -10.44 -18.07 -10.72
CA ALA A 202 -10.33 -18.29 -9.28
C ALA A 202 -10.81 -17.07 -8.48
N VAL A 203 -10.35 -15.84 -8.81
CA VAL A 203 -10.66 -14.63 -8.04
C VAL A 203 -11.99 -13.95 -8.42
N GLN A 204 -12.67 -14.43 -9.46
CA GLN A 204 -13.85 -13.75 -10.04
C GLN A 204 -15.00 -13.56 -9.03
N LYS A 205 -15.14 -14.46 -8.06
CA LYS A 205 -16.18 -14.39 -7.02
C LYS A 205 -15.74 -13.64 -5.76
N THR A 206 -14.50 -13.15 -5.71
CA THR A 206 -13.99 -12.38 -4.58
C THR A 206 -14.32 -10.88 -4.72
N ASN A 207 -14.16 -10.13 -3.63
CA ASN A 207 -14.25 -8.67 -3.62
C ASN A 207 -12.92 -7.98 -3.95
N LEU A 208 -11.93 -8.68 -4.50
CA LEU A 208 -10.67 -8.12 -4.99
C LEU A 208 -10.88 -7.35 -6.30
N LEU A 209 -11.60 -6.24 -6.25
CA LEU A 209 -12.05 -5.51 -7.44
C LEU A 209 -10.88 -5.05 -8.31
N THR A 210 -9.81 -4.52 -7.70
CA THR A 210 -8.61 -4.08 -8.43
C THR A 210 -7.88 -5.24 -9.10
N ALA A 211 -7.74 -6.39 -8.41
CA ALA A 211 -7.13 -7.58 -9.01
C ALA A 211 -7.97 -8.12 -10.18
N ARG A 212 -9.29 -8.09 -10.06
CA ARG A 212 -10.22 -8.49 -11.15
C ARG A 212 -10.10 -7.55 -12.34
N ALA A 213 -10.09 -6.24 -12.13
CA ALA A 213 -9.92 -5.25 -13.19
C ALA A 213 -8.58 -5.43 -13.91
N ARG A 214 -7.49 -5.65 -13.14
CA ARG A 214 -6.14 -5.93 -13.65
C ARG A 214 -6.13 -7.16 -14.56
N LEU A 215 -6.63 -8.29 -14.06
CA LEU A 215 -6.63 -9.55 -14.80
C LEU A 215 -7.50 -9.48 -16.06
N ALA A 216 -8.67 -8.85 -15.97
CA ALA A 216 -9.54 -8.64 -17.12
C ALA A 216 -8.87 -7.78 -18.19
N TYR A 217 -8.23 -6.66 -17.80
CA TYR A 217 -7.49 -5.81 -18.73
C TYR A 217 -6.35 -6.56 -19.43
N ILE A 218 -5.50 -7.26 -18.67
CA ILE A 218 -4.34 -7.98 -19.21
C ILE A 218 -4.78 -9.09 -20.15
N LEU A 219 -5.80 -9.86 -19.80
CA LEU A 219 -6.34 -10.90 -20.67
C LEU A 219 -6.95 -10.35 -21.95
N ALA A 220 -7.67 -9.21 -21.88
CA ALA A 220 -8.14 -8.54 -23.09
C ALA A 220 -6.97 -8.10 -23.98
N ARG A 221 -5.90 -7.55 -23.39
CA ARG A 221 -4.68 -7.14 -24.11
C ARG A 221 -3.90 -8.31 -24.71
N SER A 222 -3.97 -9.50 -24.12
CA SER A 222 -3.29 -10.69 -24.64
C SER A 222 -3.95 -11.24 -25.93
N LYS A 223 -5.20 -10.84 -26.21
CA LYS A 223 -5.90 -11.22 -27.45
C LYS A 223 -5.46 -10.34 -28.61
N LYS A 224 -5.35 -10.92 -29.80
CA LYS A 224 -4.88 -10.19 -30.99
C LYS A 224 -5.95 -9.31 -31.64
N SER A 225 -7.21 -9.48 -31.27
CA SER A 225 -8.35 -8.75 -31.86
C SER A 225 -9.28 -8.21 -30.79
N LEU A 226 -9.99 -7.13 -31.12
CA LEU A 226 -11.06 -6.57 -30.29
C LEU A 226 -12.37 -7.32 -30.59
N ASP A 227 -12.39 -8.63 -30.33
CA ASP A 227 -13.56 -9.47 -30.45
C ASP A 227 -14.55 -9.33 -29.28
N ALA A 228 -15.68 -10.01 -29.32
CA ALA A 228 -16.73 -9.92 -28.31
C ALA A 228 -16.22 -10.34 -26.92
N GLU A 229 -15.27 -11.28 -26.84
CA GLU A 229 -14.70 -11.74 -25.56
C GLU A 229 -13.75 -10.69 -24.97
N SER A 230 -12.85 -10.12 -25.79
CA SER A 230 -11.94 -9.07 -25.33
C SER A 230 -12.70 -7.79 -24.94
N GLN A 231 -13.76 -7.42 -25.70
CA GLN A 231 -14.64 -6.31 -25.32
C GLN A 231 -15.31 -6.53 -23.95
N LYS A 232 -15.78 -7.76 -23.67
CA LYS A 232 -16.36 -8.12 -22.38
C LYS A 232 -15.36 -7.97 -21.25
N LEU A 233 -14.12 -8.40 -21.45
CA LEU A 233 -13.03 -8.28 -20.47
C LEU A 233 -12.65 -6.80 -20.24
N TYR A 234 -12.56 -5.97 -21.28
CA TYR A 234 -12.34 -4.53 -21.12
C TYR A 234 -13.50 -3.86 -20.38
N ARG A 235 -14.76 -4.25 -20.61
CA ARG A 235 -15.90 -3.74 -19.83
C ARG A 235 -15.80 -4.12 -18.36
N GLU A 236 -15.40 -5.36 -18.04
CA GLU A 236 -15.15 -5.78 -16.65
C GLU A 236 -14.04 -4.93 -16.02
N ALA A 237 -12.95 -4.67 -16.72
CA ALA A 237 -11.86 -3.82 -16.22
C ALA A 237 -12.34 -2.37 -15.99
N TYR A 238 -13.14 -1.82 -16.89
CA TYR A 238 -13.73 -0.49 -16.79
C TYR A 238 -14.67 -0.35 -15.58
N GLU A 239 -15.49 -1.36 -15.30
CA GLU A 239 -16.50 -1.31 -14.23
C GLU A 239 -15.95 -1.65 -12.85
N LYS A 240 -14.90 -2.48 -12.75
CA LYS A 240 -14.38 -2.98 -11.47
C LYS A 240 -13.24 -2.17 -10.86
N ASP A 241 -12.58 -1.30 -11.64
CA ASP A 241 -11.49 -0.50 -11.09
C ASP A 241 -11.99 0.72 -10.32
N HIS A 242 -12.20 0.53 -9.03
CA HIS A 242 -12.62 1.60 -8.12
C HIS A 242 -11.48 2.24 -7.32
N ASN A 243 -10.28 1.66 -7.33
CA ASN A 243 -9.20 2.09 -6.43
C ASN A 243 -8.06 2.83 -7.15
N SER A 244 -7.60 2.34 -8.30
CA SER A 244 -6.44 2.91 -8.99
C SER A 244 -6.81 3.86 -10.13
N PHE A 245 -8.02 3.78 -10.64
CA PHE A 245 -8.48 4.48 -11.83
C PHE A 245 -7.72 4.10 -13.12
N TYR A 246 -6.57 3.45 -13.01
CA TYR A 246 -5.71 3.08 -14.12
C TYR A 246 -6.38 2.11 -15.11
N TYR A 247 -6.91 0.98 -14.63
CA TYR A 247 -7.51 -0.02 -15.54
C TYR A 247 -8.78 0.50 -16.19
N ARG A 248 -9.51 1.37 -15.50
CA ARG A 248 -10.67 2.07 -16.06
C ARG A 248 -10.27 2.99 -17.22
N LEU A 249 -9.21 3.79 -17.04
CA LEU A 249 -8.65 4.64 -18.09
C LEU A 249 -8.19 3.84 -19.30
N MET A 250 -7.40 2.81 -19.06
CA MET A 250 -6.81 1.98 -20.12
C MET A 250 -7.87 1.17 -20.87
N ALA A 251 -8.86 0.63 -20.16
CA ALA A 251 -9.98 -0.08 -20.77
C ALA A 251 -10.89 0.84 -21.61
N ALA A 252 -11.18 2.05 -21.09
CA ALA A 252 -11.94 3.06 -21.84
C ALA A 252 -11.21 3.50 -23.12
N TYR A 253 -9.88 3.62 -23.06
CA TYR A 253 -9.07 3.93 -24.23
C TYR A 253 -9.25 2.87 -25.32
N GLN A 254 -9.20 1.58 -24.96
CA GLN A 254 -9.38 0.46 -25.91
C GLN A 254 -10.80 0.36 -26.45
N LEU A 255 -11.81 0.63 -25.63
CA LEU A 255 -13.23 0.55 -26.02
C LEU A 255 -13.77 1.81 -26.71
N GLY A 256 -13.02 2.88 -26.75
CA GLY A 256 -13.52 4.14 -27.28
C GLY A 256 -14.54 4.86 -26.39
N LEU A 257 -14.63 4.53 -25.11
CA LEU A 257 -15.63 5.08 -24.19
C LEU A 257 -15.20 6.49 -23.68
N PRO A 258 -16.16 7.38 -23.40
CA PRO A 258 -15.87 8.60 -22.67
C PRO A 258 -15.51 8.27 -21.23
N ILE A 259 -14.61 9.06 -20.63
CA ILE A 259 -14.34 9.03 -19.20
C ILE A 259 -14.72 10.38 -18.63
N SER A 260 -15.52 10.39 -17.56
CA SER A 260 -15.55 11.52 -16.65
C SER A 260 -14.15 11.61 -15.98
N SER A 261 -13.55 12.78 -15.99
CA SER A 261 -12.15 13.02 -15.60
C SER A 261 -11.83 12.74 -14.12
N SER A 262 -12.73 12.09 -13.38
CA SER A 262 -12.58 11.95 -11.93
C SER A 262 -12.44 10.50 -11.48
N PRO A 263 -11.37 10.16 -10.74
CA PRO A 263 -11.24 8.89 -10.01
C PRO A 263 -12.02 8.88 -8.69
N TYR A 264 -12.72 9.97 -8.37
CA TYR A 264 -13.40 10.22 -7.09
C TYR A 264 -14.89 9.88 -7.14
N GLY A 265 -15.59 10.04 -6.01
CA GLY A 265 -17.01 9.71 -5.89
C GLY A 265 -17.23 8.24 -5.46
N LYS A 266 -16.39 7.74 -4.56
CA LYS A 266 -16.41 6.33 -4.09
C LYS A 266 -17.53 6.03 -3.10
N ASN A 267 -18.34 7.00 -2.72
CA ASN A 267 -19.52 6.89 -1.84
C ASN A 267 -19.20 6.19 -0.49
N TYR A 268 -18.15 6.62 0.19
CA TYR A 268 -17.84 6.11 1.52
C TYR A 268 -18.82 6.65 2.56
N LYS A 269 -19.58 5.76 3.21
CA LYS A 269 -20.32 6.08 4.42
C LYS A 269 -19.37 6.33 5.58
N ARG A 270 -19.46 7.52 6.16
CA ARG A 270 -18.62 7.90 7.31
C ARG A 270 -19.52 8.08 8.53
N LYS A 271 -19.08 7.53 9.65
CA LYS A 271 -19.73 7.71 10.95
C LYS A 271 -18.80 8.53 11.84
N GLY A 272 -19.27 9.63 12.33
CA GLY A 272 -18.66 10.39 13.42
C GLY A 272 -19.76 10.98 14.27
N SER A 273 -19.57 11.01 15.57
CA SER A 273 -20.35 11.83 16.48
C SER A 273 -19.35 12.54 17.39
N SER A 274 -19.27 13.85 17.24
CA SER A 274 -18.73 14.71 18.28
C SER A 274 -19.90 15.12 19.18
N GLY A 275 -19.65 15.44 20.42
CA GLY A 275 -20.69 15.99 21.33
C GLY A 275 -21.11 17.43 20.97
N PHE A 276 -20.68 17.97 19.82
CA PHE A 276 -20.95 19.31 19.33
C PHE A 276 -21.89 19.28 18.11
N SER A 277 -22.64 20.35 17.87
CA SER A 277 -23.37 20.53 16.61
C SER A 277 -22.40 20.80 15.45
N ASP A 278 -22.80 20.47 14.22
CA ASP A 278 -21.96 20.67 13.02
C ASP A 278 -21.56 22.15 12.87
N GLU A 279 -22.45 23.09 13.18
CA GLU A 279 -22.17 24.53 13.12
C GLU A 279 -21.09 24.95 14.14
N GLU A 280 -21.13 24.47 15.38
CA GLU A 280 -20.10 24.74 16.39
C GLU A 280 -18.74 24.19 15.96
N ILE A 281 -18.70 22.96 15.37
CA ILE A 281 -17.46 22.38 14.86
C ILE A 281 -16.88 23.21 13.73
N VAL A 282 -17.70 23.64 12.77
CA VAL A 282 -17.26 24.49 11.64
C VAL A 282 -16.69 25.81 12.16
N GLN A 283 -17.30 26.45 13.19
CA GLN A 283 -16.77 27.67 13.78
C GLN A 283 -15.42 27.43 14.48
N ILE A 284 -15.28 26.30 15.21
CA ILE A 284 -13.98 25.91 15.81
C ILE A 284 -12.92 25.74 14.72
N LEU A 285 -13.24 25.02 13.65
CA LEU A 285 -12.32 24.77 12.54
C LEU A 285 -11.93 26.06 11.81
N LYS A 286 -12.86 26.99 11.58
CA LYS A 286 -12.59 28.33 11.07
C LYS A 286 -11.67 29.13 12.01
N GLY A 287 -11.78 28.91 13.32
CA GLY A 287 -10.86 29.45 14.31
C GLY A 287 -9.41 28.99 14.06
N PHE A 288 -9.17 27.73 13.76
CA PHE A 288 -7.81 27.24 13.42
C PHE A 288 -7.23 27.98 12.20
N VAL A 289 -8.02 28.22 11.16
CA VAL A 289 -7.60 29.00 9.98
C VAL A 289 -7.33 30.46 10.38
N LYS A 290 -8.26 31.11 11.10
CA LYS A 290 -8.14 32.50 11.55
C LYS A 290 -6.87 32.74 12.36
N TYR A 291 -6.52 31.81 13.25
CA TYR A 291 -5.33 31.91 14.10
C TYR A 291 -4.08 31.24 13.48
N LYS A 292 -4.10 30.94 12.17
CA LYS A 292 -2.97 30.38 11.40
C LYS A 292 -2.46 29.02 11.92
N LEU A 293 -3.32 28.22 12.55
CA LEU A 293 -3.00 26.89 13.07
C LEU A 293 -3.20 25.81 11.97
N TYR A 294 -2.71 26.09 10.76
CA TYR A 294 -2.96 25.31 9.55
C TYR A 294 -2.58 23.84 9.68
N SER A 295 -1.47 23.50 10.35
CA SER A 295 -1.00 22.14 10.54
C SER A 295 -1.96 21.24 11.33
N GLN A 296 -2.93 21.82 12.04
CA GLN A 296 -3.92 21.08 12.84
C GLN A 296 -5.22 20.84 12.09
N VAL A 297 -5.52 21.63 11.05
CA VAL A 297 -6.84 21.64 10.40
C VAL A 297 -7.25 20.26 9.88
N TYR A 298 -6.39 19.59 9.10
CA TYR A 298 -6.69 18.27 8.55
C TYR A 298 -7.03 17.24 9.63
N ASN A 299 -6.18 17.13 10.66
CA ASN A 299 -6.37 16.18 11.75
C ASN A 299 -7.67 16.45 12.53
N LYS A 300 -8.02 17.72 12.73
CA LYS A 300 -9.25 18.10 13.44
C LYS A 300 -10.49 17.83 12.60
N ILE A 301 -10.46 18.09 11.29
CA ILE A 301 -11.56 17.74 10.38
C ILE A 301 -11.83 16.24 10.41
N THR A 302 -10.80 15.41 10.26
CA THR A 302 -10.98 13.95 10.20
C THR A 302 -11.53 13.34 11.49
N VAL A 303 -11.27 13.96 12.63
CA VAL A 303 -11.72 13.48 13.95
C VAL A 303 -13.07 14.08 14.35
N LEU A 304 -13.26 15.39 14.16
CA LEU A 304 -14.41 16.11 14.68
C LEU A 304 -15.55 16.22 13.66
N TYR A 305 -15.23 16.28 12.36
CA TYR A 305 -16.21 16.53 11.31
C TYR A 305 -16.06 15.62 10.09
N PRO A 306 -16.24 14.29 10.26
CA PRO A 306 -16.08 13.34 9.16
C PRO A 306 -17.15 13.45 8.06
N GLN A 307 -18.24 14.21 8.27
CA GLN A 307 -19.31 14.47 7.30
C GLN A 307 -19.14 15.80 6.55
N ILE A 308 -17.97 16.43 6.61
CA ILE A 308 -17.72 17.73 5.95
C ILE A 308 -18.21 17.74 4.50
N SER A 309 -18.96 18.77 4.12
CA SER A 309 -19.43 18.97 2.76
C SER A 309 -18.29 19.34 1.80
N THR A 310 -18.54 19.24 0.49
CA THR A 310 -17.54 19.62 -0.52
C THR A 310 -17.23 21.12 -0.49
N GLU A 311 -18.23 21.97 -0.21
CA GLU A 311 -18.10 23.42 -0.10
C GLU A 311 -17.26 23.83 1.11
N GLU A 312 -17.53 23.24 2.27
CA GLU A 312 -16.75 23.49 3.48
C GLU A 312 -15.31 22.99 3.33
N ALA A 313 -15.15 21.79 2.76
CA ALA A 313 -13.84 21.24 2.44
C ALA A 313 -13.06 22.14 1.48
N ALA A 314 -13.73 22.71 0.48
CA ALA A 314 -13.12 23.66 -0.45
C ALA A 314 -12.62 24.92 0.27
N PHE A 315 -13.40 25.48 1.21
CA PHE A 315 -12.97 26.62 2.03
C PHE A 315 -11.67 26.32 2.80
N PHE A 316 -11.62 25.19 3.52
CA PHE A 316 -10.42 24.82 4.28
C PHE A 316 -9.25 24.47 3.36
N SER A 317 -9.50 23.74 2.27
CA SER A 317 -8.47 23.38 1.30
C SER A 317 -7.87 24.59 0.63
N GLN A 318 -8.68 25.59 0.25
CA GLN A 318 -8.22 26.85 -0.32
C GLN A 318 -7.29 27.58 0.66
N ALA A 319 -7.74 27.78 1.91
CA ALA A 319 -6.96 28.46 2.93
C ALA A 319 -5.61 27.77 3.20
N LEU A 320 -5.58 26.42 3.21
CA LEU A 320 -4.35 25.66 3.37
C LEU A 320 -3.43 25.79 2.16
N SER A 321 -3.97 25.69 0.94
CA SER A 321 -3.20 25.80 -0.31
C SER A 321 -2.54 27.17 -0.44
N GLU A 322 -3.24 28.25 -0.14
CA GLU A 322 -2.72 29.63 -0.15
C GLU A 322 -1.59 29.86 0.84
N ASN A 323 -1.52 29.04 1.90
CA ASN A 323 -0.49 29.10 2.93
C ASN A 323 0.56 27.98 2.83
N GLY A 324 0.65 27.30 1.67
CA GLY A 324 1.70 26.30 1.40
C GLY A 324 1.45 24.90 1.96
N TYR A 325 0.29 24.65 2.61
CA TYR A 325 -0.09 23.34 3.15
C TYR A 325 -0.77 22.46 2.10
N TYR A 326 -0.14 22.31 0.93
CA TYR A 326 -0.73 21.61 -0.24
C TYR A 326 -1.17 20.18 0.06
N ALA A 327 -0.35 19.40 0.76
CA ALA A 327 -0.67 18.01 1.06
C ALA A 327 -1.94 17.87 1.91
N ASP A 328 -2.13 18.73 2.90
CA ASP A 328 -3.30 18.69 3.77
C ASP A 328 -4.54 19.27 3.06
N SER A 329 -4.37 20.32 2.25
CA SER A 329 -5.41 20.81 1.33
C SER A 329 -5.94 19.67 0.44
N MET A 330 -5.05 18.98 -0.26
CA MET A 330 -5.38 17.85 -1.14
C MET A 330 -6.10 16.72 -0.40
N ARG A 331 -5.65 16.40 0.82
CA ARG A 331 -6.25 15.35 1.66
C ARG A 331 -7.67 15.70 2.08
N ILE A 332 -7.92 16.94 2.53
CA ILE A 332 -9.25 17.41 2.93
C ILE A 332 -10.21 17.30 1.75
N MET A 333 -9.82 17.83 0.60
CA MET A 333 -10.69 17.80 -0.58
C MET A 333 -10.93 16.37 -1.08
N THR A 334 -9.88 15.54 -1.14
CA THR A 334 -10.01 14.10 -1.48
C THR A 334 -10.94 13.38 -0.50
N PHE A 335 -10.87 13.74 0.78
CA PHE A 335 -11.73 13.21 1.81
C PHE A 335 -13.19 13.54 1.53
N ALA A 336 -13.53 14.79 1.23
CA ALA A 336 -14.90 15.25 0.97
C ALA A 336 -15.49 14.65 -0.32
N VAL A 337 -14.78 14.70 -1.45
CA VAL A 337 -15.29 14.20 -2.74
C VAL A 337 -15.51 12.69 -2.80
N ASN A 338 -14.95 11.93 -1.86
CA ASN A 338 -15.20 10.49 -1.73
C ASN A 338 -16.32 10.15 -0.74
N SER A 339 -16.99 11.13 -0.14
CA SER A 339 -18.13 10.90 0.74
C SER A 339 -19.38 10.52 -0.06
N GLU A 340 -20.31 9.80 0.58
CA GLU A 340 -21.57 9.40 -0.06
C GLU A 340 -22.39 10.65 -0.43
N GLY A 341 -22.84 10.72 -1.67
CA GLY A 341 -23.64 11.83 -2.19
C GLY A 341 -22.87 13.12 -2.46
N ALA A 342 -21.52 13.09 -2.43
CA ALA A 342 -20.72 14.27 -2.70
C ALA A 342 -20.89 14.75 -4.14
N GLU A 343 -21.26 16.03 -4.31
CA GLU A 343 -21.24 16.72 -5.59
C GLU A 343 -19.92 17.51 -5.72
N PHE A 344 -19.25 17.42 -6.85
CA PHE A 344 -17.99 18.12 -7.10
C PHE A 344 -17.73 18.32 -8.59
N GLY A 345 -16.99 19.37 -8.93
CA GLY A 345 -16.59 19.73 -10.28
C GLY A 345 -15.09 20.00 -10.39
N ASP A 346 -14.68 20.61 -11.51
CA ASP A 346 -13.27 20.87 -11.80
C ASP A 346 -12.63 21.84 -10.78
N GLU A 347 -13.38 22.76 -10.21
CA GLU A 347 -12.92 23.67 -9.15
C GLU A 347 -12.47 22.92 -7.91
N HIS A 348 -13.18 21.87 -7.50
CA HIS A 348 -12.81 21.00 -6.40
C HIS A 348 -11.58 20.14 -6.75
N LEU A 349 -11.55 19.64 -8.01
CA LEU A 349 -10.40 18.86 -8.49
C LEU A 349 -9.12 19.71 -8.55
N LYS A 350 -9.19 21.01 -8.85
CA LYS A 350 -8.02 21.90 -8.80
C LYS A 350 -7.41 22.02 -7.41
N LEU A 351 -8.18 21.85 -6.33
CA LEU A 351 -7.67 21.79 -4.96
C LEU A 351 -6.96 20.46 -4.66
N ILE A 352 -7.32 19.37 -5.36
CA ILE A 352 -6.64 18.08 -5.27
C ILE A 352 -5.42 18.00 -6.19
N TYR A 353 -5.41 18.80 -7.27
CA TYR A 353 -4.35 18.87 -8.27
C TYR A 353 -3.86 20.33 -8.43
N PRO A 354 -3.33 20.95 -7.35
CA PRO A 354 -2.85 22.33 -7.41
C PRO A 354 -1.59 22.45 -8.28
N ARG A 355 -1.29 23.67 -8.73
CA ARG A 355 -0.09 24.00 -9.50
C ARG A 355 0.82 24.98 -8.73
N PRO A 356 1.42 24.57 -7.60
CA PRO A 356 2.39 25.41 -6.91
C PRO A 356 3.66 25.60 -7.77
N TRP A 357 4.41 26.68 -7.49
CA TRP A 357 5.66 27.04 -8.20
C TRP A 357 5.50 27.07 -9.73
N LEU A 358 4.41 27.64 -10.21
CA LEU A 358 4.02 27.61 -11.62
C LEU A 358 5.15 28.10 -12.56
N GLU A 359 5.81 29.21 -12.21
CA GLU A 359 6.87 29.79 -13.04
C GLU A 359 8.12 28.90 -13.12
N SER A 360 8.50 28.23 -12.01
CA SER A 360 9.60 27.27 -11.99
C SER A 360 9.26 26.03 -12.84
N VAL A 361 8.04 25.50 -12.68
CA VAL A 361 7.61 24.31 -13.45
C VAL A 361 7.56 24.63 -14.95
N LYS A 362 6.97 25.78 -15.36
CA LYS A 362 6.94 26.21 -16.76
C LYS A 362 8.34 26.34 -17.34
N ARG A 363 9.23 27.05 -16.64
CA ARG A 363 10.60 27.29 -17.08
C ARG A 363 11.35 25.99 -17.30
N TYR A 364 11.35 25.10 -16.32
CA TYR A 364 12.12 23.87 -16.40
C TYR A 364 11.47 22.80 -17.27
N ALA A 365 10.15 22.78 -17.40
CA ALA A 365 9.48 21.94 -18.39
C ALA A 365 9.90 22.34 -19.81
N ALA A 366 9.96 23.64 -20.12
CA ALA A 366 10.42 24.15 -21.40
C ALA A 366 11.93 23.91 -21.62
N GLU A 367 12.79 24.20 -20.59
CA GLU A 367 14.25 24.01 -20.65
C GLU A 367 14.61 22.55 -20.97
N TYR A 368 13.89 21.59 -20.39
CA TYR A 368 14.21 20.16 -20.54
C TYR A 368 13.25 19.40 -21.47
N ASN A 369 12.43 20.11 -22.24
CA ASN A 369 11.48 19.55 -23.21
C ASN A 369 10.56 18.48 -22.62
N LEU A 370 9.91 18.82 -21.48
CA LEU A 370 8.94 17.97 -20.81
C LEU A 370 7.55 18.59 -20.86
N PRO A 371 6.47 17.79 -20.96
CA PRO A 371 5.11 18.32 -20.75
C PRO A 371 4.93 18.82 -19.32
N GLU A 372 4.42 20.03 -19.12
CA GLU A 372 4.18 20.60 -17.78
C GLU A 372 3.26 19.70 -16.93
N TYR A 373 2.19 19.14 -17.52
CA TYR A 373 1.27 18.24 -16.83
C TYR A 373 1.98 16.97 -16.30
N LEU A 374 2.99 16.49 -17.02
CA LEU A 374 3.77 15.34 -16.58
C LEU A 374 4.70 15.70 -15.43
N LEU A 375 5.34 16.87 -15.47
CA LEU A 375 6.19 17.33 -14.37
C LEU A 375 5.37 17.56 -13.09
N TYR A 376 4.17 18.16 -13.18
CA TYR A 376 3.25 18.27 -12.05
C TYR A 376 2.81 16.90 -11.52
N ALA A 377 2.49 15.95 -12.39
CA ALA A 377 2.10 14.60 -12.00
C ALA A 377 3.23 13.87 -11.25
N LEU A 378 4.48 14.07 -11.69
CA LEU A 378 5.67 13.56 -11.01
C LEU A 378 5.82 14.19 -9.62
N LEU A 379 5.92 15.52 -9.51
CA LEU A 379 6.13 16.23 -8.25
C LEU A 379 5.03 15.90 -7.21
N ARG A 380 3.78 15.80 -7.68
CA ARG A 380 2.66 15.39 -6.85
C ARG A 380 2.83 13.95 -6.32
N SER A 381 3.26 13.04 -7.16
CA SER A 381 3.43 11.62 -6.80
C SER A 381 4.62 11.40 -5.87
N GLU A 382 5.67 12.22 -5.98
CA GLU A 382 6.87 12.11 -5.16
C GLU A 382 6.69 12.69 -3.73
N SER A 383 6.09 13.87 -3.60
CA SER A 383 6.11 14.59 -2.32
C SER A 383 4.77 15.13 -1.85
N TYR A 384 3.71 15.03 -2.66
CA TYR A 384 2.49 15.82 -2.45
C TYR A 384 2.81 17.31 -2.23
N PHE A 385 3.81 17.81 -2.96
CA PHE A 385 4.29 19.20 -2.89
C PHE A 385 4.80 19.64 -1.52
N LYS A 386 5.43 18.75 -0.76
CA LYS A 386 6.14 19.08 0.49
C LYS A 386 7.62 19.30 0.19
N PRO A 387 8.14 20.54 0.28
CA PRO A 387 9.52 20.84 -0.14
C PRO A 387 10.58 20.26 0.80
N GLU A 388 10.26 20.10 2.09
CA GLU A 388 11.21 19.65 3.11
C GLU A 388 11.09 18.16 3.44
N VAL A 389 10.28 17.40 2.66
CA VAL A 389 10.08 15.98 2.97
C VAL A 389 11.32 15.17 2.65
N VAL A 390 11.70 14.32 3.60
CA VAL A 390 12.76 13.31 3.43
C VAL A 390 12.12 11.94 3.55
N SER A 391 12.30 11.09 2.53
CA SER A 391 11.79 9.73 2.57
C SER A 391 12.61 8.85 3.51
N HIS A 392 12.07 7.67 3.87
CA HIS A 392 12.80 6.70 4.68
C HIS A 392 14.13 6.25 4.04
N ALA A 393 14.21 6.25 2.71
CA ALA A 393 15.42 5.95 1.96
C ALA A 393 16.39 7.14 1.82
N GLY A 394 16.02 8.34 2.31
CA GLY A 394 16.84 9.55 2.25
C GLY A 394 16.68 10.38 0.98
N ALA A 395 15.61 10.19 0.20
CA ALA A 395 15.26 11.05 -0.92
C ALA A 395 14.67 12.38 -0.42
N ILE A 396 15.01 13.51 -1.05
CA ILE A 396 14.79 14.86 -0.52
C ILE A 396 13.94 15.71 -1.47
N GLY A 397 12.99 16.44 -0.90
CA GLY A 397 12.28 17.56 -1.52
C GLY A 397 11.17 17.18 -2.48
N LEU A 398 10.73 18.15 -3.29
CA LEU A 398 9.57 18.05 -4.18
C LEU A 398 9.66 16.88 -5.17
N ALA A 399 10.82 16.66 -5.76
CA ALA A 399 11.11 15.62 -6.76
C ALA A 399 11.78 14.38 -6.15
N GLN A 400 11.89 14.29 -4.83
CA GLN A 400 12.44 13.15 -4.08
C GLN A 400 13.79 12.66 -4.65
N LEU A 401 14.77 13.54 -4.67
CA LEU A 401 16.08 13.24 -5.22
C LEU A 401 17.02 12.64 -4.17
N MET A 402 17.67 11.54 -4.51
CA MET A 402 18.75 10.97 -3.72
C MET A 402 20.00 11.85 -3.78
N LYS A 403 20.71 12.04 -2.65
CA LYS A 403 21.93 12.87 -2.59
C LYS A 403 22.96 12.53 -3.68
N PRO A 404 23.27 11.24 -3.97
CA PRO A 404 24.20 10.92 -5.08
C PRO A 404 23.69 11.35 -6.45
N THR A 405 22.37 11.22 -6.70
CA THR A 405 21.74 11.66 -7.96
C THR A 405 21.83 13.19 -8.09
N ALA A 406 21.54 13.92 -7.03
CA ALA A 406 21.63 15.38 -7.02
C ALA A 406 23.07 15.87 -7.25
N ALA A 407 24.06 15.22 -6.65
CA ALA A 407 25.48 15.54 -6.88
C ALA A 407 25.91 15.31 -8.34
N ASP A 408 25.44 14.23 -8.98
CA ASP A 408 25.70 14.00 -10.41
C ASP A 408 25.04 15.07 -11.28
N ILE A 409 23.80 15.44 -10.98
CA ILE A 409 23.09 16.52 -11.69
C ILE A 409 23.82 17.85 -11.53
N ALA A 410 24.22 18.23 -10.31
CA ALA A 410 24.95 19.49 -10.05
C ALA A 410 26.25 19.56 -10.84
N ARG A 411 27.02 18.46 -10.85
CA ARG A 411 28.26 18.35 -11.66
C ARG A 411 27.98 18.55 -13.15
N ARG A 412 26.93 17.93 -13.69
CA ARG A 412 26.55 18.05 -15.11
C ARG A 412 26.04 19.44 -15.46
N LEU A 413 25.36 20.11 -14.54
CA LEU A 413 24.91 21.49 -14.66
C LEU A 413 25.99 22.52 -14.31
N LYS A 414 27.21 22.09 -13.91
CA LYS A 414 28.34 22.92 -13.49
C LYS A 414 27.99 23.87 -12.32
N LEU A 415 27.22 23.36 -11.34
CA LEU A 415 26.87 24.08 -10.13
C LEU A 415 27.80 23.65 -8.99
N GLU A 416 28.44 24.62 -8.35
CA GLU A 416 29.34 24.40 -7.20
C GLU A 416 28.56 24.13 -5.91
N THR A 417 27.42 24.78 -5.74
CA THR A 417 26.56 24.67 -4.57
C THR A 417 25.10 24.51 -4.97
N TYR A 418 24.32 23.80 -4.16
CA TYR A 418 22.87 23.64 -4.34
C TYR A 418 22.21 23.29 -3.01
N ASP A 419 20.92 23.64 -2.88
CA ASP A 419 20.07 23.25 -1.76
C ASP A 419 18.85 22.49 -2.29
N LEU A 420 18.70 21.22 -1.88
CA LEU A 420 17.57 20.37 -2.27
C LEU A 420 16.26 20.74 -1.55
N ASN A 421 16.31 21.51 -0.46
CA ASN A 421 15.11 22.03 0.18
C ASN A 421 14.58 23.29 -0.52
N ASN A 422 15.39 23.94 -1.35
CA ASN A 422 14.93 25.03 -2.19
C ASN A 422 14.04 24.51 -3.32
N PRO A 423 12.76 24.94 -3.40
CA PRO A 423 11.81 24.43 -4.40
C PRO A 423 12.27 24.61 -5.84
N ASP A 424 12.82 25.77 -6.20
CA ASP A 424 13.27 26.06 -7.57
C ASP A 424 14.42 25.13 -8.00
N THR A 425 15.42 24.96 -7.13
CA THR A 425 16.54 24.02 -7.36
C THR A 425 16.05 22.58 -7.48
N ASN A 426 15.15 22.17 -6.59
CA ASN A 426 14.65 20.78 -6.55
C ASN A 426 13.80 20.46 -7.80
N ILE A 427 12.93 21.39 -8.24
CA ILE A 427 12.16 21.26 -9.48
C ILE A 427 13.09 21.20 -10.69
N ARG A 428 14.11 22.08 -10.77
CA ARG A 428 15.11 22.05 -11.85
C ARG A 428 15.80 20.69 -11.96
N PHE A 429 16.28 20.17 -10.84
CA PHE A 429 16.97 18.90 -10.78
C PHE A 429 16.05 17.73 -11.12
N GLY A 430 14.81 17.75 -10.64
CA GLY A 430 13.80 16.75 -10.97
C GLY A 430 13.46 16.71 -12.46
N ALA A 431 13.26 17.88 -13.06
CA ALA A 431 13.01 18.01 -14.50
C ALA A 431 14.21 17.55 -15.34
N PHE A 432 15.43 17.97 -14.97
CA PHE A 432 16.66 17.51 -15.61
C PHE A 432 16.78 15.98 -15.54
N TYR A 433 16.58 15.38 -14.37
CA TYR A 433 16.70 13.93 -14.19
C TYR A 433 15.63 13.16 -14.96
N LEU A 434 14.38 13.64 -14.98
CA LEU A 434 13.33 13.02 -15.79
C LEU A 434 13.68 13.07 -17.28
N SER A 435 14.13 14.22 -17.80
CA SER A 435 14.54 14.38 -19.19
C SER A 435 15.73 13.46 -19.55
N ASP A 436 16.71 13.33 -18.64
CA ASP A 436 17.82 12.39 -18.81
C ASP A 436 17.32 10.94 -18.88
N MET A 437 16.34 10.56 -18.06
CA MET A 437 15.71 9.23 -18.12
C MET A 437 14.92 9.03 -19.41
N VAL A 438 14.21 10.05 -19.92
CA VAL A 438 13.52 9.98 -21.23
C VAL A 438 14.53 9.69 -22.34
N ASN A 439 15.63 10.44 -22.38
CA ASN A 439 16.69 10.25 -23.37
C ASN A 439 17.32 8.85 -23.28
N ARG A 440 17.66 8.37 -22.09
CA ARG A 440 18.24 7.03 -21.87
C ARG A 440 17.31 5.89 -22.24
N ASN A 441 15.99 6.11 -22.23
CA ASN A 441 14.99 5.13 -22.60
C ASN A 441 14.43 5.32 -24.03
N GLY A 442 15.15 6.06 -24.88
CA GLY A 442 14.80 6.23 -26.29
C GLY A 442 13.46 6.95 -26.52
N GLY A 443 13.16 7.95 -25.68
CA GLY A 443 11.91 8.73 -25.74
C GLY A 443 10.69 8.07 -25.07
N LYS A 444 10.81 6.85 -24.53
CA LYS A 444 9.70 6.15 -23.88
C LYS A 444 9.44 6.71 -22.47
N ILE A 445 8.45 7.59 -22.35
CA ILE A 445 8.15 8.32 -21.12
C ILE A 445 7.84 7.38 -19.94
N MET A 446 7.02 6.37 -20.15
CA MET A 446 6.70 5.42 -19.06
C MET A 446 7.95 4.66 -18.57
N HIS A 447 8.84 4.24 -19.47
CA HIS A 447 10.11 3.62 -19.08
C HIS A 447 11.02 4.60 -18.31
N ALA A 448 10.98 5.89 -18.67
CA ALA A 448 11.68 6.95 -17.94
C ALA A 448 11.13 7.12 -16.51
N LEU A 449 9.82 7.13 -16.34
CA LEU A 449 9.17 7.17 -15.03
C LEU A 449 9.53 5.96 -14.17
N PHE A 450 9.54 4.74 -14.75
CA PHE A 450 10.01 3.56 -14.02
C PHE A 450 11.48 3.66 -13.63
N SER A 451 12.32 4.24 -14.53
CA SER A 451 13.74 4.48 -14.26
C SER A 451 13.97 5.56 -13.20
N TYR A 452 13.10 6.55 -13.14
CA TYR A 452 13.10 7.58 -12.10
C TYR A 452 12.90 6.98 -10.71
N ASN A 453 11.86 6.12 -10.56
CA ASN A 453 11.49 5.50 -9.29
C ASN A 453 12.42 4.33 -8.89
N ALA A 454 12.68 3.38 -9.80
CA ALA A 454 13.41 2.14 -9.49
C ALA A 454 14.91 2.20 -9.82
N GLY A 455 15.35 3.27 -10.45
CA GLY A 455 16.69 3.42 -11.02
C GLY A 455 16.86 2.78 -12.41
N PRO A 456 17.69 3.39 -13.30
CA PRO A 456 17.81 2.99 -14.70
C PRO A 456 18.35 1.56 -14.88
N ASN A 457 19.22 1.09 -13.98
CA ASN A 457 19.78 -0.26 -14.07
C ASN A 457 18.73 -1.36 -13.83
N ALA A 458 17.79 -1.14 -12.93
CA ALA A 458 16.69 -2.07 -12.69
C ALA A 458 15.80 -2.17 -13.95
N VAL A 459 15.38 -1.04 -14.49
CA VAL A 459 14.52 -0.99 -15.68
C VAL A 459 15.22 -1.59 -16.90
N LYS A 460 16.50 -1.34 -17.11
CA LYS A 460 17.28 -1.97 -18.19
C LYS A 460 17.28 -3.50 -18.10
N ARG A 461 17.35 -4.06 -16.88
CA ARG A 461 17.23 -5.53 -16.68
C ARG A 461 15.82 -6.01 -17.01
N TRP A 462 14.79 -5.30 -16.53
CA TRP A 462 13.39 -5.67 -16.76
C TRP A 462 12.98 -5.60 -18.23
N VAL A 463 13.44 -4.58 -18.96
CA VAL A 463 13.21 -4.47 -20.41
C VAL A 463 13.80 -5.69 -21.15
N ARG A 464 15.02 -6.11 -20.79
CA ARG A 464 15.63 -7.32 -21.39
C ARG A 464 14.84 -8.59 -21.08
N GLN A 465 14.29 -8.70 -19.85
CA GLN A 465 13.46 -9.86 -19.44
C GLN A 465 12.09 -9.86 -20.10
N ALA A 466 11.50 -8.69 -20.27
CA ALA A 466 10.17 -8.53 -20.86
C ALA A 466 10.16 -8.70 -22.39
N GLY A 467 11.29 -8.41 -23.05
CA GLY A 467 11.40 -8.50 -24.51
C GLY A 467 10.49 -7.50 -25.21
N ASP A 468 9.60 -7.98 -26.04
CA ASP A 468 8.68 -7.21 -26.90
C ASP A 468 7.31 -6.91 -26.27
N LEU A 469 7.17 -7.04 -24.94
CA LEU A 469 5.91 -6.67 -24.28
C LEU A 469 5.58 -5.18 -24.53
N PRO A 470 4.35 -4.84 -24.94
CA PRO A 470 3.88 -3.46 -24.97
C PRO A 470 4.03 -2.79 -23.61
N THR A 471 4.19 -1.47 -23.58
CA THR A 471 4.53 -0.72 -22.37
C THR A 471 3.51 -0.90 -21.23
N ASP A 472 2.23 -1.06 -21.55
CA ASP A 472 1.17 -1.33 -20.56
C ASP A 472 1.29 -2.72 -19.91
N LEU A 473 1.60 -3.75 -20.70
CA LEU A 473 1.89 -5.09 -20.18
C LEU A 473 3.27 -5.17 -19.51
N PHE A 474 4.24 -4.41 -20.01
CA PHE A 474 5.54 -4.26 -19.37
C PHE A 474 5.39 -3.68 -17.95
N LEU A 475 4.56 -2.65 -17.75
CA LEU A 475 4.24 -2.13 -16.42
C LEU A 475 3.75 -3.24 -15.47
N GLU A 476 2.87 -4.13 -15.97
CA GLU A 476 2.33 -5.25 -15.17
C GLU A 476 3.36 -6.34 -14.85
N SER A 477 4.45 -6.43 -15.64
CA SER A 477 5.55 -7.38 -15.47
C SER A 477 6.68 -6.89 -14.57
N LEU A 478 6.67 -5.62 -14.13
CA LEU A 478 7.73 -5.06 -13.29
C LEU A 478 7.83 -5.79 -11.94
N ALA A 479 9.06 -6.08 -11.50
CA ALA A 479 9.28 -6.82 -10.26
C ALA A 479 8.86 -6.06 -9.00
N TYR A 480 9.03 -4.72 -8.98
CA TYR A 480 8.72 -3.90 -7.82
C TYR A 480 7.27 -3.43 -7.84
N ALA A 481 6.51 -3.81 -6.81
CA ALA A 481 5.11 -3.39 -6.65
C ALA A 481 4.98 -1.87 -6.53
N GLU A 482 5.92 -1.22 -5.85
CA GLU A 482 6.01 0.23 -5.73
C GLU A 482 6.10 0.89 -7.10
N THR A 483 7.01 0.45 -7.97
CA THR A 483 7.19 1.03 -9.31
C THR A 483 5.96 0.82 -10.20
N ARG A 484 5.28 -0.34 -10.09
CA ARG A 484 3.99 -0.55 -10.77
C ARG A 484 2.92 0.45 -10.31
N GLY A 485 2.81 0.64 -8.99
CA GLY A 485 1.89 1.63 -8.39
C GLY A 485 2.22 3.05 -8.81
N TYR A 486 3.50 3.40 -8.76
CA TYR A 486 4.01 4.70 -9.17
C TYR A 486 3.64 5.04 -10.61
N GLY A 487 3.93 4.15 -11.57
CA GLY A 487 3.58 4.38 -12.97
C GLY A 487 2.09 4.60 -13.21
N ARG A 488 1.23 3.83 -12.52
CA ARG A 488 -0.24 3.99 -12.60
C ARG A 488 -0.69 5.33 -12.02
N ASN A 489 -0.13 5.73 -10.88
CA ASN A 489 -0.49 6.97 -10.18
C ASN A 489 -0.05 8.21 -10.98
N VAL A 490 1.17 8.19 -11.54
CA VAL A 490 1.66 9.31 -12.37
C VAL A 490 0.81 9.45 -13.64
N LEU A 491 0.45 8.35 -14.31
CA LEU A 491 -0.46 8.40 -15.47
C LEU A 491 -1.81 9.03 -15.09
N ALA A 492 -2.44 8.54 -14.03
CA ALA A 492 -3.74 9.05 -13.58
C ALA A 492 -3.65 10.56 -13.27
N ALA A 493 -2.59 10.99 -12.57
CA ALA A 493 -2.38 12.40 -12.27
C ALA A 493 -2.11 13.23 -13.54
N ALA A 494 -1.29 12.73 -14.47
CA ALA A 494 -1.00 13.42 -15.73
C ALA A 494 -2.28 13.67 -16.55
N ILE A 495 -3.18 12.68 -16.61
CA ILE A 495 -4.47 12.83 -17.30
C ILE A 495 -5.32 13.92 -16.66
N ILE A 496 -5.40 13.96 -15.33
CA ILE A 496 -6.21 14.97 -14.62
C ILE A 496 -5.61 16.36 -14.78
N TYR A 497 -4.29 16.52 -14.64
CA TYR A 497 -3.62 17.81 -14.91
C TYR A 497 -3.82 18.25 -16.36
N GLY A 498 -3.68 17.33 -17.32
CA GLY A 498 -3.89 17.63 -18.74
C GLY A 498 -5.29 18.11 -19.03
N HIS A 499 -6.30 17.48 -18.44
CA HIS A 499 -7.70 17.91 -18.55
C HIS A 499 -7.92 19.29 -17.91
N LEU A 500 -7.56 19.44 -16.63
CA LEU A 500 -7.88 20.65 -15.85
C LEU A 500 -7.20 21.93 -16.34
N TYR A 501 -6.02 21.82 -16.96
CA TYR A 501 -5.17 22.99 -17.19
C TYR A 501 -4.62 23.13 -18.61
N TYR A 502 -4.66 22.06 -19.42
CA TYR A 502 -4.00 22.05 -20.73
C TYR A 502 -4.93 21.65 -21.87
N ASN A 503 -6.23 21.54 -21.60
CA ASN A 503 -7.26 21.17 -22.58
C ASN A 503 -6.91 19.87 -23.35
N LYS A 504 -6.25 18.93 -22.68
CA LYS A 504 -5.90 17.63 -23.26
C LYS A 504 -6.92 16.57 -22.88
N THR A 505 -7.26 15.73 -23.82
CA THR A 505 -8.07 14.54 -23.58
C THR A 505 -7.22 13.43 -22.97
N TYR A 506 -7.84 12.53 -22.21
CA TYR A 506 -7.15 11.36 -21.69
C TYR A 506 -6.54 10.49 -22.80
N ARG A 507 -7.15 10.48 -23.99
CA ARG A 507 -6.67 9.72 -25.16
C ARG A 507 -5.35 10.26 -25.70
N GLU A 508 -5.22 11.57 -25.81
CA GLU A 508 -3.99 12.21 -26.25
C GLU A 508 -2.85 11.89 -25.28
N ILE A 509 -3.11 11.95 -23.97
CA ILE A 509 -2.09 11.69 -22.96
C ILE A 509 -1.72 10.20 -22.92
N ILE A 510 -2.69 9.27 -22.99
CA ILE A 510 -2.39 7.84 -23.05
C ILE A 510 -1.56 7.53 -24.29
N LYS A 511 -1.92 8.06 -25.46
CA LYS A 511 -1.15 7.86 -26.70
C LYS A 511 0.29 8.39 -26.61
N GLU A 512 0.47 9.52 -25.90
CA GLU A 512 1.80 10.13 -25.70
C GLU A 512 2.65 9.28 -24.73
N LEU A 513 2.06 8.79 -23.64
CA LEU A 513 2.79 8.02 -22.62
C LEU A 513 2.97 6.54 -22.99
N PHE A 514 2.07 5.98 -23.79
CA PHE A 514 2.08 4.60 -24.25
C PHE A 514 1.95 4.55 -25.79
N PRO A 515 2.98 4.88 -26.53
CA PRO A 515 2.91 4.97 -28.00
C PRO A 515 2.73 3.61 -28.70
N ASP A 516 2.89 2.52 -27.97
CA ASP A 516 2.88 1.13 -28.46
C ASP A 516 1.62 0.33 -28.05
N ILE A 517 0.54 1.00 -27.62
CA ILE A 517 -0.74 0.34 -27.25
C ILE A 517 -1.86 0.57 -28.24
#